data_dfa1164edb581987b6c147fade38d939
#
_entry.id   dfa1164edb581987b6c147fade38d939
#
_cell.length_a   1.000
_cell.length_b   1.000
_cell.length_c   1.000
_cell.angle_alpha   90.00
_cell.angle_beta   90.00
_cell.angle_gamma   90.00
#
_symmetry.space_group_name_H-M   'P 1'
#
loop_
_entity.id
_entity.type
_entity.pdbx_description
1 polymer ?
#
loop_
_entity_poly.entity_id
_entity_poly.type
_entity_poly.pdbx_seq_one_letter_code
_entity_poly.pdbx_strand_id
1 'polypeptide(L)'
;DAPFGKDIAITLEETLKLAERLGFQTKNLNHYIGWAQYGEGEDYIGVIGHLDVVEEGEGWKHPPFSGYEENGIIYSRGILDNKGPILSCLYALYALKLLQIELKKPVRIIFGCDEESGFEDLEYYLHYEKPPVMGWTPDCKYPVVYGERGRAVIEIATDEKNLDEFLAFVNTYFMNAKPNGERLGVDYQDEEFGMNEMRNYQLKHENHQMIFS
;
A
#
# COMPACT_ATOMS: atom_id res chain seq x y z
N ASP A 1 22.67 2.40 -4.18
CA ASP A 1 21.59 2.38 -5.16
C ASP A 1 20.26 2.66 -4.44
N ALA A 2 19.29 3.21 -5.15
CA ALA A 2 17.97 3.54 -4.66
C ALA A 2 16.94 2.88 -5.59
N PRO A 3 16.58 1.59 -5.34
CA PRO A 3 15.79 0.79 -6.27
C PRO A 3 14.44 1.43 -6.62
N PHE A 4 13.78 2.03 -5.64
CA PHE A 4 12.47 2.68 -5.81
C PHE A 4 12.56 4.22 -5.83
N GLY A 5 13.75 4.76 -6.06
CA GLY A 5 13.99 6.18 -6.14
C GLY A 5 14.68 6.78 -4.91
N LYS A 6 15.32 7.92 -5.15
CA LYS A 6 16.17 8.59 -4.16
C LYS A 6 15.39 9.04 -2.92
N ASP A 7 14.19 9.58 -3.11
CA ASP A 7 13.41 10.15 -2.03
C ASP A 7 12.86 9.07 -1.10
N ILE A 8 12.49 7.89 -1.64
CA ILE A 8 12.11 6.73 -0.85
C ILE A 8 13.30 6.21 -0.04
N ALA A 9 14.47 6.10 -0.65
CA ALA A 9 15.69 5.69 0.06
C ALA A 9 16.03 6.63 1.22
N ILE A 10 15.93 7.95 1.03
CA ILE A 10 16.13 8.95 2.08
C ILE A 10 15.06 8.78 3.18
N THR A 11 13.81 8.57 2.81
CA THR A 11 12.72 8.38 3.78
C THR A 11 12.97 7.14 4.65
N LEU A 12 13.41 6.03 4.05
CA LEU A 12 13.79 4.83 4.79
C LEU A 12 14.96 5.10 5.75
N GLU A 13 16.01 5.76 5.28
CA GLU A 13 17.15 6.11 6.13
C GLU A 13 16.76 6.96 7.33
N GLU A 14 15.96 8.00 7.13
CA GLU A 14 15.51 8.89 8.22
C GLU A 14 14.58 8.14 9.21
N THR A 15 13.74 7.23 8.70
CA THR A 15 12.90 6.37 9.53
C THR A 15 13.74 5.43 10.40
N LEU A 16 14.76 4.79 9.82
CA LEU A 16 15.67 3.92 10.57
C LEU A 16 16.51 4.71 11.59
N LYS A 17 17.02 5.91 11.22
CA LYS A 17 17.69 6.81 12.17
C LYS A 17 16.78 7.22 13.33
N LEU A 18 15.50 7.46 13.06
CA LEU A 18 14.52 7.70 14.13
C LEU A 18 14.44 6.49 15.06
N ALA A 19 14.28 5.30 14.52
CA ALA A 19 14.20 4.07 15.29
C ALA A 19 15.48 3.82 16.12
N GLU A 20 16.66 4.09 15.58
CA GLU A 20 17.94 4.02 16.28
C GLU A 20 17.99 5.02 17.46
N ARG A 21 17.55 6.27 17.26
CA ARG A 21 17.45 7.26 18.35
C ARG A 21 16.49 6.82 19.47
N LEU A 22 15.45 6.05 19.13
CA LEU A 22 14.56 5.42 20.10
C LEU A 22 15.17 4.16 20.75
N GLY A 23 16.37 3.76 20.31
CA GLY A 23 17.16 2.67 20.86
C GLY A 23 16.71 1.29 20.40
N PHE A 24 16.15 1.17 19.24
CA PHE A 24 15.87 -0.11 18.58
C PHE A 24 17.09 -0.64 17.81
N GLN A 25 17.15 -1.94 17.62
CA GLN A 25 18.01 -2.53 16.60
C GLN A 25 17.40 -2.26 15.25
N THR A 26 18.21 -1.82 14.29
CA THR A 26 17.75 -1.52 12.93
C THR A 26 18.58 -2.25 11.88
N LYS A 27 17.97 -2.44 10.71
CA LYS A 27 18.68 -2.94 9.53
C LYS A 27 18.09 -2.32 8.27
N ASN A 28 18.96 -1.84 7.39
CA ASN A 28 18.64 -1.43 6.05
C ASN A 28 19.06 -2.53 5.08
N LEU A 29 18.15 -3.07 4.32
CA LEU A 29 18.39 -4.08 3.29
C LEU A 29 18.52 -3.40 1.93
N ASN A 30 19.66 -2.73 1.71
CA ASN A 30 20.04 -2.10 0.44
C ASN A 30 19.01 -1.12 -0.13
N HIS A 31 18.29 -0.40 0.72
CA HIS A 31 17.21 0.54 0.39
C HIS A 31 15.97 -0.08 -0.29
N TYR A 32 15.89 -1.42 -0.37
CA TYR A 32 14.64 -2.08 -0.73
C TYR A 32 13.64 -2.01 0.42
N ILE A 33 14.09 -2.32 1.63
CA ILE A 33 13.26 -2.45 2.82
C ILE A 33 14.12 -2.30 4.06
N GLY A 34 13.53 -1.90 5.17
CA GLY A 34 14.23 -1.84 6.43
C GLY A 34 13.38 -2.30 7.60
N TRP A 35 14.01 -2.50 8.75
CA TRP A 35 13.27 -2.86 9.95
C TRP A 35 13.87 -2.29 11.23
N ALA A 36 13.03 -2.19 12.26
CA ALA A 36 13.39 -1.89 13.63
C ALA A 36 12.83 -2.95 14.57
N GLN A 37 13.64 -3.47 15.50
CA GLN A 37 13.26 -4.58 16.39
C GLN A 37 13.50 -4.25 17.86
N TYR A 38 12.56 -4.67 18.71
CA TYR A 38 12.69 -4.73 20.15
C TYR A 38 12.55 -6.18 20.63
N GLY A 39 13.47 -6.59 21.49
CA GLY A 39 13.63 -7.96 21.95
C GLY A 39 14.60 -8.77 21.07
N GLU A 40 15.05 -9.91 21.59
CA GLU A 40 16.04 -10.78 20.95
C GLU A 40 15.39 -12.08 20.47
N GLY A 41 15.88 -12.59 19.35
CA GLY A 41 15.44 -13.86 18.76
C GLY A 41 15.05 -13.73 17.29
N GLU A 42 14.99 -14.87 16.64
CA GLU A 42 14.66 -14.97 15.19
C GLU A 42 13.17 -15.16 14.93
N ASP A 43 12.44 -15.74 15.88
CA ASP A 43 10.99 -15.95 15.81
C ASP A 43 10.26 -14.71 16.33
N TYR A 44 9.96 -13.79 15.45
CA TYR A 44 9.40 -12.49 15.81
C TYR A 44 7.95 -12.29 15.34
N ILE A 45 7.28 -11.34 15.98
CA ILE A 45 6.00 -10.79 15.54
C ILE A 45 6.29 -9.62 14.60
N GLY A 46 5.74 -9.64 13.38
CA GLY A 46 5.93 -8.59 12.40
C GLY A 46 4.80 -7.57 12.38
N VAL A 47 5.15 -6.30 12.28
CA VAL A 47 4.23 -5.23 11.87
C VAL A 47 4.77 -4.67 10.57
N ILE A 48 4.02 -4.82 9.49
CA ILE A 48 4.47 -4.47 8.14
C ILE A 48 3.68 -3.28 7.66
N GLY A 49 4.35 -2.24 7.24
CA GLY A 49 3.77 -1.08 6.58
C GLY A 49 4.75 -0.50 5.58
N HIS A 50 4.38 0.60 4.92
CA HIS A 50 5.18 1.14 3.84
C HIS A 50 5.46 2.64 3.97
N LEU A 51 6.47 3.10 3.26
CA LEU A 51 6.95 4.48 3.22
C LEU A 51 6.77 5.14 1.87
N ASP A 52 6.61 4.36 0.81
CA ASP A 52 6.27 4.86 -0.52
C ASP A 52 4.84 5.41 -0.56
N VAL A 53 4.50 6.10 -1.61
CA VAL A 53 3.22 6.78 -1.79
C VAL A 53 2.88 6.84 -3.26
N VAL A 54 1.59 6.81 -3.57
CA VAL A 54 1.10 7.13 -4.92
C VAL A 54 1.37 8.60 -5.26
N GLU A 55 1.28 8.95 -6.53
CA GLU A 55 1.37 10.33 -7.01
C GLU A 55 0.40 11.23 -6.23
N GLU A 56 0.83 12.46 -5.98
CA GLU A 56 0.05 13.42 -5.17
C GLU A 56 -1.28 13.79 -5.79
N GLY A 57 -1.40 13.78 -7.14
CA GLY A 57 -2.59 14.24 -7.84
C GLY A 57 -2.82 15.75 -7.70
N GLU A 58 -4.02 16.20 -7.97
CA GLU A 58 -4.42 17.59 -7.99
C GLU A 58 -5.35 17.97 -6.82
N GLY A 59 -5.61 19.27 -6.64
CA GLY A 59 -6.61 19.78 -5.70
C GLY A 59 -6.13 20.00 -4.26
N TRP A 60 -4.84 19.94 -4.02
CA TRP A 60 -4.26 20.22 -2.71
C TRP A 60 -4.38 21.69 -2.31
N LYS A 61 -4.82 21.95 -1.07
CA LYS A 61 -4.83 23.30 -0.48
C LYS A 61 -3.46 23.75 0.03
N HIS A 62 -2.62 22.80 0.40
CA HIS A 62 -1.26 22.97 0.87
C HIS A 62 -0.33 22.09 0.06
N PRO A 63 0.98 22.40 -0.05
CA PRO A 63 1.91 21.53 -0.76
C PRO A 63 1.82 20.09 -0.24
N PRO A 64 1.66 19.09 -1.12
CA PRO A 64 1.30 17.72 -0.73
C PRO A 64 2.30 17.05 0.22
N PHE A 65 3.55 17.43 0.18
CA PHE A 65 4.62 16.87 1.03
C PHE A 65 5.09 17.81 2.14
N SER A 66 4.31 18.86 2.46
CA SER A 66 4.73 19.88 3.45
C SER A 66 4.57 19.45 4.90
N GLY A 67 3.75 18.43 5.17
CA GLY A 67 3.37 18.10 6.56
C GLY A 67 2.66 19.26 7.26
N TYR A 68 1.88 20.06 6.52
CA TYR A 68 1.21 21.23 7.06
C TYR A 68 0.25 20.85 8.19
N GLU A 69 0.40 21.53 9.33
CA GLU A 69 -0.44 21.29 10.51
C GLU A 69 -1.34 22.49 10.78
N GLU A 70 -2.61 22.23 10.96
CA GLU A 70 -3.61 23.21 11.38
C GLU A 70 -4.66 22.57 12.27
N ASN A 71 -4.95 23.20 13.42
CA ASN A 71 -5.96 22.74 14.38
C ASN A 71 -5.78 21.27 14.83
N GLY A 72 -4.55 20.80 14.93
CA GLY A 72 -4.24 19.42 15.33
C GLY A 72 -4.44 18.38 14.22
N ILE A 73 -4.61 18.82 12.98
CA ILE A 73 -4.72 17.98 11.79
C ILE A 73 -3.47 18.20 10.92
N ILE A 74 -2.82 17.11 10.51
CA ILE A 74 -1.70 17.14 9.58
C ILE A 74 -2.20 16.82 8.17
N TYR A 75 -1.86 17.68 7.23
CA TYR A 75 -2.21 17.54 5.81
C TYR A 75 -0.94 17.18 5.03
N SER A 76 -0.86 15.95 4.55
CA SER A 76 0.26 15.52 3.71
C SER A 76 -0.06 14.24 2.96
N ARG A 77 0.50 14.06 1.75
CA ARG A 77 0.52 12.77 1.07
C ARG A 77 1.33 11.78 1.93
N GLY A 78 0.81 10.55 2.09
CA GLY A 78 1.48 9.49 2.85
C GLY A 78 1.31 9.55 4.37
N ILE A 79 0.65 10.60 4.93
CA ILE A 79 0.46 10.67 6.39
C ILE A 79 -0.56 9.63 6.91
N LEU A 80 -1.63 9.37 6.16
CA LEU A 80 -2.63 8.36 6.49
C LEU A 80 -2.25 6.99 5.92
N ASP A 81 -1.69 6.98 4.74
CA ASP A 81 -1.33 5.83 3.94
C ASP A 81 0.15 5.96 3.53
N ASN A 82 1.12 5.37 4.24
CA ASN A 82 0.92 4.58 5.47
C ASN A 82 1.85 5.05 6.61
N LYS A 83 2.60 6.20 6.42
CA LYS A 83 3.62 6.68 7.38
C LYS A 83 3.09 6.93 8.79
N GLY A 84 1.90 7.50 8.93
CA GLY A 84 1.29 7.75 10.23
C GLY A 84 1.01 6.45 10.99
N PRO A 85 0.26 5.52 10.43
CA PRO A 85 -0.03 4.23 11.05
C PRO A 85 1.23 3.43 11.43
N ILE A 86 2.19 3.28 10.52
CA ILE A 86 3.40 2.48 10.81
C ILE A 86 4.29 3.13 11.87
N LEU A 87 4.42 4.46 11.86
CA LEU A 87 5.14 5.18 12.92
C LEU A 87 4.39 5.16 14.24
N SER A 88 3.06 5.15 14.24
CA SER A 88 2.27 4.94 15.45
C SER A 88 2.58 3.59 16.09
N CYS A 89 2.73 2.52 15.28
CA CYS A 89 3.17 1.21 15.76
C CYS A 89 4.59 1.25 16.32
N LEU A 90 5.51 1.99 15.68
CA LEU A 90 6.88 2.17 16.20
C LEU A 90 6.87 2.86 17.57
N TYR A 91 6.08 3.91 17.75
CA TYR A 91 5.96 4.60 19.03
C TYR A 91 5.22 3.79 20.10
N ALA A 92 4.25 2.97 19.71
CA ALA A 92 3.62 2.01 20.63
C ALA A 92 4.67 0.99 21.16
N LEU A 93 5.51 0.47 20.25
CA LEU A 93 6.61 -0.43 20.64
C LEU A 93 7.64 0.30 21.53
N TYR A 94 7.92 1.59 21.25
CA TYR A 94 8.78 2.41 22.09
C TYR A 94 8.20 2.61 23.50
N ALA A 95 6.89 2.79 23.63
CA ALA A 95 6.24 2.86 24.94
C ALA A 95 6.43 1.56 25.75
N LEU A 96 6.28 0.39 25.13
CA LEU A 96 6.56 -0.90 25.78
C LEU A 96 8.01 -0.99 26.24
N LYS A 97 8.96 -0.52 25.43
CA LYS A 97 10.39 -0.48 25.78
C LYS A 97 10.66 0.47 26.96
N LEU A 98 10.08 1.67 26.96
CA LEU A 98 10.23 2.62 28.08
C LEU A 98 9.67 2.07 29.41
N LEU A 99 8.57 1.35 29.33
CA LEU A 99 7.94 0.69 30.48
C LEU A 99 8.68 -0.60 30.90
N GLN A 100 9.75 -0.96 30.20
CA GLN A 100 10.53 -2.18 30.42
C GLN A 100 9.69 -3.46 30.41
N ILE A 101 8.65 -3.49 29.55
CA ILE A 101 7.82 -4.67 29.38
C ILE A 101 8.65 -5.76 28.69
N GLU A 102 8.81 -6.88 29.36
CA GLU A 102 9.45 -8.06 28.80
C GLU A 102 8.52 -8.70 27.76
N LEU A 103 9.01 -8.83 26.53
CA LEU A 103 8.26 -9.45 25.43
C LEU A 103 8.55 -10.95 25.39
N LYS A 104 7.51 -11.77 25.22
CA LYS A 104 7.64 -13.23 25.01
C LYS A 104 8.28 -13.59 23.67
N LYS A 105 8.13 -12.72 22.67
CA LYS A 105 8.76 -12.77 21.34
C LYS A 105 9.18 -11.37 20.96
N PRO A 106 10.28 -11.19 20.22
CA PRO A 106 10.62 -9.89 19.69
C PRO A 106 9.51 -9.38 18.77
N VAL A 107 9.38 -8.06 18.71
CA VAL A 107 8.50 -7.38 17.76
C VAL A 107 9.35 -6.58 16.79
N ARG A 108 9.08 -6.76 15.51
CA ARG A 108 9.79 -6.09 14.42
C ARG A 108 8.81 -5.24 13.64
N ILE A 109 9.11 -3.96 13.52
CA ILE A 109 8.42 -3.05 12.60
C ILE A 109 9.19 -3.07 11.29
N ILE A 110 8.53 -3.43 10.20
CA ILE A 110 9.10 -3.57 8.86
C ILE A 110 8.58 -2.40 8.01
N PHE A 111 9.51 -1.65 7.45
CA PHE A 111 9.26 -0.46 6.63
C PHE A 111 9.48 -0.81 5.17
N GLY A 112 8.39 -1.10 4.46
CA GLY A 112 8.38 -1.35 3.02
C GLY A 112 8.59 -0.07 2.20
N CYS A 113 9.00 -0.25 0.96
CA CYS A 113 9.33 0.84 0.04
C CYS A 113 8.70 0.66 -1.37
N ASP A 114 7.84 -0.33 -1.58
CA ASP A 114 7.24 -0.67 -2.87
C ASP A 114 5.83 -1.28 -2.75
N GLU A 115 5.05 -0.88 -1.75
CA GLU A 115 3.68 -1.38 -1.56
C GLU A 115 2.76 -0.95 -2.70
N GLU A 116 2.84 0.33 -3.08
CA GLU A 116 1.98 0.97 -4.07
C GLU A 116 2.27 0.55 -5.51
N SER A 117 3.39 -0.15 -5.76
CA SER A 117 3.85 -0.46 -7.11
C SER A 117 4.03 -1.95 -7.41
N GLY A 118 4.32 -2.81 -6.41
CA GLY A 118 4.49 -4.20 -6.76
C GLY A 118 5.02 -5.19 -5.73
N PHE A 119 5.43 -4.75 -4.53
CA PHE A 119 5.97 -5.61 -3.46
C PHE A 119 7.31 -6.30 -3.75
N GLU A 120 8.14 -5.78 -4.65
CA GLU A 120 9.49 -6.31 -4.87
C GLU A 120 10.36 -6.22 -3.60
N ASP A 121 10.08 -5.25 -2.74
CA ASP A 121 10.71 -5.05 -1.45
C ASP A 121 10.48 -6.23 -0.48
N LEU A 122 9.26 -6.77 -0.43
CA LEU A 122 8.93 -7.94 0.40
C LEU A 122 9.56 -9.22 -0.17
N GLU A 123 9.60 -9.38 -1.48
CA GLU A 123 10.34 -10.48 -2.10
C GLU A 123 11.82 -10.41 -1.75
N TYR A 124 12.40 -9.20 -1.84
CA TYR A 124 13.79 -8.96 -1.45
C TYR A 124 14.03 -9.27 0.03
N TYR A 125 13.11 -8.86 0.91
CA TYR A 125 13.18 -9.15 2.34
C TYR A 125 13.29 -10.65 2.61
N LEU A 126 12.44 -11.46 1.98
CA LEU A 126 12.40 -12.92 2.17
C LEU A 126 13.65 -13.66 1.69
N HIS A 127 14.51 -13.03 0.87
CA HIS A 127 15.81 -13.60 0.51
C HIS A 127 16.84 -13.48 1.64
N TYR A 128 16.69 -12.52 2.57
CA TYR A 128 17.69 -12.21 3.60
C TYR A 128 17.19 -12.41 5.02
N GLU A 129 15.88 -12.40 5.21
CA GLU A 129 15.25 -12.48 6.52
C GLU A 129 14.16 -13.57 6.52
N LYS A 130 13.94 -14.18 7.68
CA LYS A 130 12.81 -15.09 7.84
C LYS A 130 11.49 -14.32 7.89
N PRO A 131 10.37 -14.91 7.43
CA PRO A 131 9.06 -14.30 7.65
C PRO A 131 8.72 -14.26 9.15
N PRO A 132 7.84 -13.34 9.59
CA PRO A 132 7.35 -13.33 10.96
C PRO A 132 6.51 -14.59 11.25
N VAL A 133 6.51 -15.04 12.50
CA VAL A 133 5.65 -16.18 12.92
C VAL A 133 4.18 -15.81 12.98
N MET A 134 3.88 -14.53 13.14
CA MET A 134 2.58 -13.89 13.02
C MET A 134 2.79 -12.38 12.84
N GLY A 135 1.78 -11.69 12.38
CA GLY A 135 1.87 -10.25 12.22
C GLY A 135 0.59 -9.62 11.74
N TRP A 136 0.65 -8.33 11.52
CA TRP A 136 -0.42 -7.54 10.91
C TRP A 136 0.16 -6.38 10.11
N THR A 137 -0.68 -5.79 9.26
CA THR A 137 -0.41 -4.51 8.62
C THR A 137 -1.35 -3.44 9.18
N PRO A 138 -0.86 -2.25 9.57
CA PRO A 138 -1.69 -1.14 10.00
C PRO A 138 -2.23 -0.33 8.83
N ASP A 139 -2.47 -0.93 7.70
CA ASP A 139 -2.77 -0.29 6.42
C ASP A 139 -4.23 -0.47 6.01
N CYS A 140 -5.14 -0.25 6.94
CA CYS A 140 -6.56 -0.39 6.70
C CYS A 140 -7.41 0.34 7.73
N LYS A 141 -8.72 0.23 7.58
CA LYS A 141 -9.68 0.81 8.53
C LYS A 141 -9.69 0.07 9.87
N TYR A 142 -9.81 0.84 10.95
CA TYR A 142 -9.99 0.29 12.30
C TYR A 142 -11.42 -0.24 12.51
N PRO A 143 -11.65 -1.22 13.43
CA PRO A 143 -10.64 -1.75 14.35
C PRO A 143 -9.79 -2.88 13.76
N VAL A 144 -10.31 -3.71 12.88
CA VAL A 144 -9.61 -4.84 12.24
C VAL A 144 -10.27 -5.14 10.90
N VAL A 145 -9.48 -5.30 9.86
CA VAL A 145 -9.88 -5.91 8.58
C VAL A 145 -9.28 -7.31 8.54
N TYR A 146 -10.11 -8.32 8.35
CA TYR A 146 -9.71 -9.73 8.36
C TYR A 146 -9.86 -10.40 7.00
N GLY A 147 -10.38 -9.68 6.03
CA GLY A 147 -10.52 -10.13 4.65
C GLY A 147 -10.80 -8.97 3.71
N GLU A 148 -10.46 -9.14 2.48
CA GLU A 148 -10.65 -8.15 1.43
C GLU A 148 -11.01 -8.79 0.10
N ARG A 149 -11.55 -7.98 -0.81
CA ARG A 149 -11.85 -8.41 -2.18
C ARG A 149 -10.63 -8.22 -3.06
N GLY A 150 -10.37 -9.21 -3.91
CA GLY A 150 -9.37 -9.08 -4.96
C GLY A 150 -9.74 -7.96 -5.94
N ARG A 151 -8.73 -7.39 -6.58
CA ARG A 151 -8.85 -6.39 -7.66
C ARG A 151 -8.17 -6.91 -8.91
N ALA A 152 -8.81 -6.68 -10.06
CA ALA A 152 -8.19 -6.88 -11.36
C ALA A 152 -8.43 -5.63 -12.22
N VAL A 153 -7.42 -5.23 -12.98
CA VAL A 153 -7.54 -4.25 -14.07
C VAL A 153 -7.55 -5.03 -15.38
N ILE A 154 -8.57 -4.81 -16.19
CA ILE A 154 -8.73 -5.50 -17.47
C ILE A 154 -8.78 -4.44 -18.55
N GLU A 155 -7.92 -4.59 -19.55
CA GLU A 155 -7.91 -3.73 -20.73
C GLU A 155 -8.47 -4.48 -21.92
N ILE A 156 -9.40 -3.85 -22.64
CA ILE A 156 -9.97 -4.33 -23.88
C ILE A 156 -9.57 -3.33 -24.96
N ALA A 157 -8.88 -3.78 -25.99
CA ALA A 157 -8.37 -2.92 -27.05
C ALA A 157 -8.95 -3.30 -28.42
N THR A 158 -9.07 -2.32 -29.31
CA THR A 158 -9.44 -2.51 -30.71
C THR A 158 -8.68 -1.57 -31.64
N ASP A 159 -8.52 -1.99 -32.89
CA ASP A 159 -8.02 -1.10 -33.95
C ASP A 159 -9.09 -0.05 -34.33
N GLU A 160 -8.65 1.12 -34.79
CA GLU A 160 -9.53 2.23 -35.18
C GLU A 160 -10.62 1.85 -36.20
N LYS A 161 -10.36 0.87 -37.08
CA LYS A 161 -11.34 0.40 -38.08
C LYS A 161 -12.59 -0.26 -37.51
N ASN A 162 -12.54 -0.72 -36.23
CA ASN A 162 -13.64 -1.37 -35.53
C ASN A 162 -14.22 -0.48 -34.42
N LEU A 163 -13.95 0.82 -34.47
CA LEU A 163 -14.28 1.75 -33.38
C LEU A 163 -15.79 1.78 -33.07
N ASP A 164 -16.65 1.82 -34.09
CA ASP A 164 -18.09 1.90 -33.88
C ASP A 164 -18.64 0.67 -33.17
N GLU A 165 -18.17 -0.54 -33.52
CA GLU A 165 -18.57 -1.77 -32.88
C GLU A 165 -18.05 -1.83 -31.45
N PHE A 166 -16.83 -1.36 -31.24
CA PHE A 166 -16.21 -1.29 -29.92
C PHE A 166 -16.95 -0.33 -28.99
N LEU A 167 -17.28 0.87 -29.44
CA LEU A 167 -18.06 1.82 -28.65
C LEU A 167 -19.48 1.31 -28.37
N ALA A 168 -20.10 0.63 -29.31
CA ALA A 168 -21.39 -0.02 -29.09
C ALA A 168 -21.30 -1.13 -28.03
N PHE A 169 -20.23 -1.91 -28.03
CA PHE A 169 -19.93 -2.92 -27.02
C PHE A 169 -19.76 -2.27 -25.65
N VAL A 170 -18.87 -1.29 -25.51
CA VAL A 170 -18.62 -0.58 -24.24
C VAL A 170 -19.92 0.04 -23.70
N ASN A 171 -20.68 0.69 -24.56
CA ASN A 171 -21.96 1.30 -24.18
C ASN A 171 -22.97 0.26 -23.69
N THR A 172 -23.05 -0.88 -24.36
CA THR A 172 -24.02 -1.93 -24.05
C THR A 172 -23.68 -2.67 -22.77
N TYR A 173 -22.42 -3.04 -22.59
CA TYR A 173 -22.01 -3.95 -21.52
C TYR A 173 -21.52 -3.25 -20.26
N PHE A 174 -21.12 -1.97 -20.36
CA PHE A 174 -20.58 -1.22 -19.24
C PHE A 174 -21.40 0.04 -18.91
N MET A 175 -21.58 0.97 -19.88
CA MET A 175 -22.22 2.26 -19.60
C MET A 175 -23.71 2.16 -19.30
N ASN A 176 -24.44 1.32 -20.01
CA ASN A 176 -25.87 1.09 -19.81
C ASN A 176 -26.17 -0.24 -19.07
N ALA A 177 -25.23 -0.70 -18.25
CA ALA A 177 -25.36 -1.92 -17.47
C ALA A 177 -25.20 -1.63 -15.98
N LYS A 178 -25.59 -2.57 -15.13
CA LYS A 178 -25.23 -2.52 -13.72
C LYS A 178 -23.73 -2.80 -13.57
N PRO A 179 -23.08 -2.20 -12.56
CA PRO A 179 -21.64 -2.34 -12.39
C PRO A 179 -21.20 -3.73 -11.90
N ASN A 180 -22.11 -4.68 -11.75
CA ASN A 180 -21.80 -6.04 -11.31
C ASN A 180 -21.39 -7.00 -12.43
N GLY A 181 -21.40 -6.58 -13.69
CA GLY A 181 -21.03 -7.42 -14.83
C GLY A 181 -22.10 -8.40 -15.30
N GLU A 182 -23.38 -8.22 -14.90
CA GLU A 182 -24.47 -9.15 -15.28
C GLU A 182 -24.59 -9.36 -16.79
N ARG A 183 -24.37 -8.31 -17.61
CA ARG A 183 -24.46 -8.44 -19.07
C ARG A 183 -23.29 -9.18 -19.70
N LEU A 184 -22.19 -9.27 -18.99
CA LEU A 184 -21.01 -10.04 -19.40
C LEU A 184 -21.07 -11.49 -18.87
N GLY A 185 -22.04 -11.82 -18.01
CA GLY A 185 -22.12 -13.10 -17.35
C GLY A 185 -21.01 -13.36 -16.33
N VAL A 186 -20.47 -12.30 -15.74
CA VAL A 186 -19.41 -12.35 -14.73
C VAL A 186 -19.87 -11.80 -13.38
N ASP A 187 -21.18 -11.65 -13.21
CA ASP A 187 -21.74 -11.24 -11.93
C ASP A 187 -21.53 -12.33 -10.87
N TYR A 188 -21.06 -11.91 -9.74
CA TYR A 188 -20.78 -12.77 -8.60
C TYR A 188 -21.25 -12.08 -7.32
N GLN A 189 -21.80 -12.84 -6.43
CA GLN A 189 -22.19 -12.36 -5.11
C GLN A 189 -21.67 -13.31 -4.04
N ASP A 190 -21.00 -12.72 -3.07
CA ASP A 190 -20.56 -13.36 -1.85
C ASP A 190 -21.45 -12.93 -0.68
N GLU A 191 -21.74 -13.82 0.27
CA GLU A 191 -22.62 -13.50 1.42
C GLU A 191 -21.98 -12.49 2.37
N GLU A 192 -20.66 -12.47 2.47
CA GLU A 192 -19.90 -11.64 3.40
C GLU A 192 -19.36 -10.37 2.73
N PHE A 193 -18.81 -10.51 1.51
CA PHE A 193 -18.16 -9.40 0.79
C PHE A 193 -19.07 -8.70 -0.23
N GLY A 194 -20.29 -9.18 -0.43
CA GLY A 194 -21.26 -8.60 -1.35
C GLY A 194 -21.01 -8.92 -2.83
N MET A 195 -21.54 -8.09 -3.72
CA MET A 195 -21.38 -8.24 -5.16
C MET A 195 -20.01 -7.74 -5.64
N ASN A 196 -19.50 -8.36 -6.72
CA ASN A 196 -18.41 -7.77 -7.48
C ASN A 196 -18.85 -6.43 -8.07
N GLU A 197 -17.90 -5.55 -8.32
CA GLU A 197 -18.17 -4.20 -8.81
C GLU A 197 -17.10 -3.78 -9.82
N MET A 198 -17.54 -3.46 -11.02
CA MET A 198 -16.72 -2.87 -12.06
C MET A 198 -16.86 -1.34 -12.01
N ARG A 199 -15.78 -0.62 -11.95
CA ARG A 199 -15.75 0.83 -11.76
C ARG A 199 -14.44 1.45 -12.25
N ASN A 200 -14.38 2.78 -12.22
CA ASN A 200 -13.20 3.55 -12.64
C ASN A 200 -12.86 3.36 -14.11
N TYR A 201 -13.88 3.31 -14.96
CA TYR A 201 -13.71 3.14 -16.40
C TYR A 201 -12.89 4.27 -17.02
N GLN A 202 -11.98 3.89 -17.88
CA GLN A 202 -11.18 4.80 -18.69
C GLN A 202 -11.26 4.41 -20.16
N LEU A 203 -11.30 5.41 -21.03
CA LEU A 203 -11.21 5.22 -22.49
C LEU A 203 -10.01 6.02 -22.99
N LYS A 204 -9.05 5.35 -23.60
CA LYS A 204 -7.82 5.95 -24.12
C LYS A 204 -7.65 5.64 -25.59
N HIS A 205 -6.97 6.53 -26.31
CA HIS A 205 -6.50 6.29 -27.67
C HIS A 205 -4.98 6.35 -27.69
N GLU A 206 -4.36 5.21 -27.90
CA GLU A 206 -2.91 5.07 -27.91
C GLU A 206 -2.46 4.13 -29.02
N ASN A 207 -1.37 4.47 -29.72
CA ASN A 207 -0.76 3.63 -30.76
C ASN A 207 -1.76 3.11 -31.81
N HIS A 208 -2.68 3.96 -32.29
CA HIS A 208 -3.76 3.59 -33.22
C HIS A 208 -4.75 2.56 -32.70
N GLN A 209 -4.85 2.42 -31.39
CA GLN A 209 -5.85 1.57 -30.75
C GLN A 209 -6.71 2.37 -29.78
N MET A 210 -7.98 2.00 -29.70
CA MET A 210 -8.87 2.40 -28.61
C MET A 210 -8.81 1.36 -27.52
N ILE A 211 -8.52 1.80 -26.30
CA ILE A 211 -8.37 0.96 -25.10
C ILE A 211 -9.42 1.38 -24.08
N PHE A 212 -10.16 0.42 -23.56
CA PHE A 212 -11.11 0.58 -22.48
C PHE A 212 -10.67 -0.28 -21.30
N SER A 213 -10.55 0.32 -20.11
CA SER A 213 -10.17 -0.35 -18.88
C SER A 213 -11.11 -0.03 -17.73
#